data_c2e627bbaf0f445f0067ecfcb9ca13c0
#
_entry.id   c2e627bbaf0f445f0067ecfcb9ca13c0
#
_cell.length_a   1.000
_cell.length_b   1.000
_cell.length_c   1.000
_cell.angle_alpha   90.00
_cell.angle_beta   90.00
_cell.angle_gamma   90.00
#
_symmetry.space_group_name_H-M   'P 1'
#
loop_
_entity.id
_entity.type
_entity.pdbx_description
1 polymer ?
#
loop_
_entity_poly.entity_id
_entity_poly.type
_entity_poly.pdbx_seq_one_letter_code
_entity_poly.pdbx_strand_id
1 'polypeptide(L)' 'MKQYDKEYSTQYLPEVEYLKKNGVRYTFVKVINGVSTYKYTKTPQLFRLLESFYERDKEREISDFYGKKSIHL' A
#
# COMPACT_ATOMS: atom_id res chain seq x y z
N MET A 1 3.86 -19.55 -13.95
CA MET A 1 3.72 -19.24 -13.90
C MET A 1 3.45 -18.70 -13.56
N LYS A 2 3.13 -18.62 -13.27
CA LYS A 2 2.86 -18.18 -13.01
C LYS A 2 2.55 -17.40 -12.72
N GLN A 3 2.32 -17.59 -12.80
CA GLN A 3 2.36 -16.70 -12.77
C GLN A 3 1.86 -15.66 -12.10
N TYR A 4 0.96 -15.49 -11.84
CA TYR A 4 0.52 -14.42 -11.03
C TYR A 4 -0.22 -14.94 -9.85
N ASP A 5 -0.12 -14.21 -8.72
CA ASP A 5 -0.81 -14.61 -7.52
C ASP A 5 -2.24 -14.15 -7.56
N LYS A 6 -3.10 -14.95 -6.97
CA LYS A 6 -4.48 -14.55 -6.78
C LYS A 6 -4.60 -13.55 -5.67
N GLU A 7 -3.53 -13.36 -4.94
CA GLU A 7 -3.53 -12.48 -3.78
C GLU A 7 -2.55 -11.36 -3.95
N TYR A 8 -2.91 -10.24 -3.36
CA TYR A 8 -2.03 -9.09 -3.28
C TYR A 8 -1.25 -9.18 -1.98
N SER A 9 0.04 -8.96 -2.03
CA SER A 9 0.91 -9.06 -0.87
C SER A 9 1.56 -7.74 -0.57
N THR A 10 1.66 -7.41 0.71
CA THR A 10 2.35 -6.20 1.10
C THR A 10 2.99 -6.39 2.47
N GLN A 11 4.11 -5.72 2.68
CA GLN A 11 4.78 -5.70 3.96
C GLN A 11 4.79 -4.29 4.54
N TYR A 12 4.14 -3.37 3.88
CA TYR A 12 4.14 -1.97 4.26
C TYR A 12 2.97 -1.68 5.20
N LEU A 13 3.27 -1.48 6.47
CA LEU A 13 2.23 -1.30 7.48
C LEU A 13 1.30 -0.12 7.26
N PRO A 14 1.79 1.05 6.82
CA PRO A 14 0.87 2.16 6.57
C PRO A 14 -0.20 1.81 5.56
N GLU A 15 0.15 1.00 4.57
CA GLU A 15 -0.82 0.55 3.58
C GLU A 15 -1.88 -0.34 4.22
N VAL A 16 -1.43 -1.25 5.09
CA VAL A 16 -2.34 -2.15 5.79
C VAL A 16 -3.32 -1.35 6.64
N GLU A 17 -2.81 -0.34 7.34
CA GLU A 17 -3.66 0.50 8.17
C GLU A 17 -4.67 1.28 7.33
N TYR A 18 -4.22 1.80 6.22
CA TYR A 18 -5.10 2.55 5.34
C TYR A 18 -6.23 1.69 4.82
N LEU A 19 -5.90 0.47 4.38
CA LEU A 19 -6.91 -0.44 3.87
C LEU A 19 -7.90 -0.82 4.96
N LYS A 20 -7.40 -1.06 6.15
CA LYS A 20 -8.25 -1.42 7.27
C LYS A 20 -9.25 -0.31 7.58
N LYS A 21 -8.79 0.92 7.58
CA LYS A 21 -9.66 2.07 7.85
C LYS A 21 -10.75 2.19 6.82
N ASN A 22 -10.50 1.70 5.63
CA ASN A 22 -11.46 1.80 4.55
C ASN A 22 -12.24 0.51 4.34
N GLY A 23 -12.19 -0.37 5.34
CA GLY A 23 -13.04 -1.56 5.31
C GLY A 23 -12.46 -2.75 4.59
N VAL A 24 -11.19 -2.69 4.22
CA VAL A 24 -10.56 -3.82 3.54
C VAL A 24 -9.52 -4.43 4.47
N ARG A 25 -9.71 -5.70 4.78
CA ARG A 25 -8.82 -6.40 5.69
C ARG A 25 -8.07 -7.49 4.96
N TYR A 26 -6.88 -7.77 5.44
CA TYR A 26 -6.10 -8.86 4.87
C TYR A 26 -6.76 -10.19 5.24
N THR A 27 -6.54 -11.20 4.39
CA THR A 27 -7.11 -12.51 4.61
C THR A 27 -6.25 -13.32 5.56
N PHE A 28 -4.95 -13.17 5.44
CA PHE A 28 -4.04 -13.82 6.37
C PHE A 28 -2.67 -13.15 6.31
N VAL A 29 -1.84 -13.47 7.29
CA VAL A 29 -0.49 -12.94 7.40
C VAL A 29 0.48 -14.10 7.32
N LYS A 30 1.54 -13.91 6.57
CA LYS A 30 2.58 -14.91 6.45
C LYS A 30 3.90 -14.27 6.81
N VAL A 31 4.68 -14.94 7.64
CA VAL A 31 6.00 -14.43 8.01
C VAL A 31 7.03 -15.02 7.07
N ILE A 32 7.71 -14.13 6.36
CA ILE A 32 8.73 -14.53 5.40
C ILE A 32 10.04 -13.86 5.80
N ASN A 33 11.03 -14.66 6.13
CA ASN A 33 12.32 -14.14 6.56
C ASN A 33 12.20 -13.14 7.70
N GLY A 34 11.31 -13.46 8.64
CA GLY A 34 11.13 -12.61 9.81
C GLY A 34 10.29 -11.37 9.56
N VAL A 35 9.75 -11.20 8.37
CA VAL A 35 8.95 -10.05 8.04
C VAL A 35 7.51 -10.47 7.78
N SER A 36 6.58 -9.77 8.41
CA SER A 36 5.16 -10.07 8.22
C SER A 36 4.70 -9.60 6.85
N THR A 37 4.11 -10.52 6.11
CA THR A 37 3.60 -10.25 4.78
C THR A 37 2.09 -10.42 4.82
N TYR A 38 1.36 -9.36 4.49
CA TYR A 38 -0.10 -9.36 4.56
C TYR A 38 -0.68 -9.68 3.20
N LYS A 39 -1.61 -10.62 3.19
CA LYS A 39 -2.21 -11.10 1.94
C LYS A 39 -3.66 -10.65 1.84
N TYR A 40 -4.02 -10.17 0.66
CA TYR A 40 -5.37 -9.68 0.40
C TYR A 40 -5.95 -10.36 -0.82
N THR A 41 -7.26 -10.57 -0.80
CA THR A 41 -7.97 -11.02 -1.99
C THR A 41 -8.05 -9.83 -2.94
N LYS A 42 -7.71 -10.06 -4.19
CA LYS A 42 -7.75 -9.00 -5.18
C LYS A 42 -9.18 -8.67 -5.55
N THR A 43 -9.58 -7.44 -5.31
CA THR A 43 -10.91 -6.96 -5.63
C THR A 43 -10.80 -5.58 -6.22
N PRO A 44 -11.83 -5.13 -6.96
CA PRO A 44 -11.80 -3.75 -7.47
C PRO A 44 -11.68 -2.72 -6.37
N GLN A 45 -12.30 -2.97 -5.23
CA GLN A 45 -12.20 -2.06 -4.10
C GLN A 45 -10.78 -1.96 -3.60
N LEU A 46 -10.10 -3.10 -3.50
CA LEU A 46 -8.72 -3.12 -3.06
C LEU A 46 -7.86 -2.25 -3.97
N PHE A 47 -8.00 -2.43 -5.26
CA PHE A 47 -7.16 -1.70 -6.21
C PHE A 47 -7.47 -0.21 -6.22
N ARG A 48 -8.73 0.15 -6.04
CA ARG A 48 -9.09 1.56 -5.96
C ARG A 48 -8.45 2.21 -4.74
N LEU A 49 -8.47 1.51 -3.62
CA LEU A 49 -7.87 2.05 -2.41
C LEU A 49 -6.35 2.13 -2.52
N LEU A 50 -5.74 1.14 -3.13
CA LEU A 50 -4.30 1.16 -3.33
C LEU A 50 -3.89 2.32 -4.22
N GLU A 51 -4.65 2.52 -5.28
CA GLU A 51 -4.38 3.62 -6.18
C GLU A 51 -4.46 4.95 -5.45
N SER A 52 -5.50 5.10 -4.66
CA SER A 52 -5.69 6.31 -3.88
C SER A 52 -4.57 6.52 -2.87
N PHE A 53 -4.20 5.46 -2.20
CA PHE A 53 -3.16 5.52 -1.18
C PHE A 53 -1.82 5.94 -1.78
N TYR A 54 -1.46 5.34 -2.90
CA TYR A 54 -0.17 5.63 -3.51
C TYR A 54 -0.15 6.98 -4.20
N GLU A 55 -1.29 7.45 -4.64
CA GLU A 55 -1.38 8.78 -5.18
C GLU A 55 -1.09 9.81 -4.12
N ARG A 56 -1.67 9.63 -2.94
CA ARG A 56 -1.47 10.55 -1.83
C ARG A 56 -0.03 10.49 -1.33
N ASP A 57 0.51 9.30 -1.27
CA ASP A 57 1.87 9.12 -0.81
C ASP A 57 2.84 9.78 -1.79
N LYS A 58 2.53 9.66 -3.05
CA LYS A 58 3.33 10.26 -4.09
C LYS A 58 3.30 11.77 -4.01
N GLU A 59 2.13 12.32 -3.76
CA GLU A 59 1.99 13.75 -3.60
C GLU A 59 2.78 14.28 -2.43
N ARG A 60 2.71 13.55 -1.34
CA ARG A 60 3.46 13.93 -0.15
C ARG A 60 4.95 13.89 -0.40
N GLU A 61 5.38 12.87 -1.08
CA GLU A 61 6.78 12.70 -1.42
C GLU A 61 7.28 13.85 -2.26
N ILE A 62 6.52 14.20 -3.26
CA ILE A 62 6.87 15.31 -4.13
C ILE A 62 6.88 16.62 -3.38
N SER A 63 5.90 16.80 -2.54
CA SER A 63 5.81 18.00 -1.72
C SER A 63 7.03 18.15 -0.83
N ASP A 64 7.43 17.09 -0.17
CA ASP A 64 8.60 17.11 0.69
C ASP A 64 9.85 17.43 -0.11
N PHE A 65 9.95 16.82 -1.26
CA PHE A 65 11.13 16.97 -2.08
C PHE A 65 11.28 18.38 -2.62
N TYR A 66 10.21 18.91 -3.18
CA TYR A 66 10.27 20.24 -3.78
C TYR A 66 10.04 21.37 -2.78
N GLY A 67 9.19 21.14 -1.83
CA GLY A 67 8.87 22.14 -0.85
C GLY A 67 10.07 22.54 -0.02
N LYS A 68 10.86 21.58 0.33
CA LYS A 68 12.03 21.86 1.12
C LYS A 68 13.06 22.68 0.39
N LYS A 69 13.12 22.47 -0.86
CA LYS A 69 14.06 23.20 -1.67
C LYS A 69 13.61 24.60 -1.94
N SER A 70 12.40 24.74 -2.15
CA SER A 70 11.87 26.04 -2.40
C SER A 70 11.51 26.73 -1.21
N ILE A 71 11.31 26.18 -1.03
CA ILE A 71 10.78 26.65 -0.55
C ILE A 71 10.45 27.25 -0.84
N HIS A 72 10.38 26.81 -1.65
CA HIS A 72 10.28 26.84 -2.44
C HIS A 72 9.90 27.11 -2.97
N LEU A 73 9.82 27.13 -3.06
CA LEU A 73 9.69 27.22 -3.81
C LEU A 73 9.64 27.59 -3.87
#